data_20d2602174ad5dd801ff35145ec7b410
#
_entry.id   20d2602174ad5dd801ff35145ec7b410
#
_cell.length_a   1.000
_cell.length_b   1.000
_cell.length_c   1.000
_cell.angle_alpha   90.00
_cell.angle_beta   90.00
_cell.angle_gamma   90.00
#
_symmetry.space_group_name_H-M   'P 1'
#
loop_
_entity.id
_entity.type
_entity.pdbx_description
1 polymer ?
#
loop_
_entity_poly.entity_id
_entity_poly.type
_entity_poly.pdbx_seq_one_letter_code
_entity_poly.pdbx_strand_id
1 'polypeptide(L)'
;MKRVLFSMVLLLAAGFTFAQEKSVKEAKSIANDVKPDFAQAEKLINEALNNAETKDNAETWDVAGFIQKRINEKEMENAYLRKPYDTLKVYNSALNMCKYYFKCDELAQIPNEKGKIKNKFRRSNSAAILAARPNLINGGIQFFNLDKNKEALDFFATYVDIAINPMFEKENLLQTDTVLPQIAYYASLAAAKMEDYPSVLKYAPYAKEDKEVGKYAMEFISTALKAQGDTVKWIASLKDGIQKYPEHSFFFGHLIDYYSNNNKFDEAMQFADDMLDRKSVV
;
A
#
# COMPACT_ATOMS: atom_id res chain seq x y z
N MET A 1 -6.91 -53.90 4.26
CA MET A 1 -7.21 -52.80 5.18
C MET A 1 -6.46 -51.51 4.82
N LYS A 2 -5.14 -51.44 4.62
CA LYS A 2 -4.42 -50.19 4.28
C LYS A 2 -4.90 -49.51 2.98
N ARG A 3 -5.27 -50.26 1.92
CA ARG A 3 -5.77 -49.66 0.67
C ARG A 3 -7.17 -49.06 0.77
N VAL A 4 -8.04 -49.60 1.62
CA VAL A 4 -9.40 -49.08 1.87
C VAL A 4 -9.33 -47.80 2.71
N LEU A 5 -8.42 -47.71 3.69
CA LEU A 5 -8.18 -46.50 4.48
C LEU A 5 -7.63 -45.35 3.60
N PHE A 6 -6.74 -45.65 2.64
CA PHE A 6 -6.18 -44.64 1.72
C PHE A 6 -7.25 -44.11 0.75
N SER A 7 -8.14 -44.98 0.27
CA SER A 7 -9.27 -44.57 -0.60
C SER A 7 -10.32 -43.76 0.16
N MET A 8 -10.55 -44.03 1.45
CA MET A 8 -11.48 -43.26 2.27
C MET A 8 -10.95 -41.85 2.63
N VAL A 9 -9.64 -41.72 2.87
CA VAL A 9 -8.99 -40.43 3.10
C VAL A 9 -9.02 -39.56 1.82
N LEU A 10 -8.78 -40.13 0.64
CA LEU A 10 -8.88 -39.44 -0.65
C LEU A 10 -10.32 -39.00 -0.98
N LEU A 11 -11.32 -39.80 -0.65
CA LEU A 11 -12.74 -39.43 -0.85
C LEU A 11 -13.21 -38.34 0.10
N LEU A 12 -12.71 -38.31 1.35
CA LEU A 12 -12.98 -37.24 2.30
C LEU A 12 -12.32 -35.93 1.85
N ALA A 13 -11.06 -35.96 1.42
CA ALA A 13 -10.36 -34.76 0.91
C ALA A 13 -11.08 -34.17 -0.32
N ALA A 14 -11.46 -34.99 -1.30
CA ALA A 14 -12.22 -34.54 -2.48
C ALA A 14 -13.58 -33.93 -2.10
N GLY A 15 -14.27 -34.49 -1.10
CA GLY A 15 -15.55 -33.95 -0.63
C GLY A 15 -15.43 -32.57 0.01
N PHE A 16 -14.34 -32.29 0.72
CA PHE A 16 -14.09 -30.97 1.31
C PHE A 16 -13.73 -29.90 0.26
N THR A 17 -12.95 -30.25 -0.77
CA THR A 17 -12.60 -29.32 -1.85
C THR A 17 -13.84 -28.84 -2.60
N PHE A 18 -14.75 -29.71 -2.95
CA PHE A 18 -16.02 -29.36 -3.61
C PHE A 18 -16.91 -28.48 -2.72
N ALA A 19 -16.92 -28.72 -1.41
CA ALA A 19 -17.70 -27.94 -0.47
C ALA A 19 -17.18 -26.49 -0.38
N GLN A 20 -15.87 -26.29 -0.33
CA GLN A 20 -15.26 -24.95 -0.21
C GLN A 20 -15.35 -24.14 -1.51
N GLU A 21 -15.17 -24.76 -2.68
CA GLU A 21 -15.43 -24.10 -3.97
C GLU A 21 -16.90 -23.68 -4.11
N LYS A 22 -17.83 -24.50 -3.59
CA LYS A 22 -19.24 -24.15 -3.54
C LYS A 22 -19.48 -22.94 -2.65
N SER A 23 -18.83 -22.87 -1.48
CA SER A 23 -18.93 -21.72 -0.57
C SER A 23 -18.43 -20.42 -1.20
N VAL A 24 -17.35 -20.44 -2.00
CA VAL A 24 -16.87 -19.28 -2.75
C VAL A 24 -17.93 -18.79 -3.76
N LYS A 25 -18.54 -19.71 -4.51
CA LYS A 25 -19.61 -19.37 -5.48
C LYS A 25 -20.86 -18.85 -4.78
N GLU A 26 -21.21 -19.44 -3.65
CA GLU A 26 -22.34 -19.01 -2.81
C GLU A 26 -22.12 -17.61 -2.25
N ALA A 27 -20.93 -17.31 -1.70
CA ALA A 27 -20.56 -15.99 -1.23
C ALA A 27 -20.71 -14.92 -2.33
N LYS A 28 -20.25 -15.23 -3.55
CA LYS A 28 -20.39 -14.34 -4.71
C LYS A 28 -21.88 -14.11 -5.07
N SER A 29 -22.68 -15.19 -5.06
CA SER A 29 -24.11 -15.10 -5.37
C SER A 29 -24.86 -14.23 -4.37
N ILE A 30 -24.62 -14.42 -3.06
CA ILE A 30 -25.21 -13.64 -1.98
C ILE A 30 -24.85 -12.15 -2.12
N ALA A 31 -23.58 -11.83 -2.37
CA ALA A 31 -23.13 -10.46 -2.55
C ALA A 31 -23.68 -9.79 -3.81
N ASN A 32 -24.07 -10.57 -4.82
CA ASN A 32 -24.63 -10.08 -6.07
C ASN A 32 -26.16 -10.01 -6.08
N ASP A 33 -26.81 -10.39 -5.00
CA ASP A 33 -28.28 -10.33 -4.89
C ASP A 33 -28.79 -8.88 -4.94
N VAL A 34 -30.06 -8.69 -5.23
CA VAL A 34 -30.77 -7.39 -5.16
C VAL A 34 -30.81 -6.88 -3.72
N LYS A 35 -30.91 -7.78 -2.76
CA LYS A 35 -30.85 -7.52 -1.32
C LYS A 35 -29.71 -8.34 -0.71
N PRO A 36 -28.45 -7.90 -0.87
CA PRO A 36 -27.30 -8.70 -0.48
C PRO A 36 -27.18 -8.82 1.03
N ASP A 37 -26.91 -10.02 1.52
CA ASP A 37 -26.45 -10.27 2.88
C ASP A 37 -24.92 -10.26 2.89
N PHE A 38 -24.35 -9.07 3.00
CA PHE A 38 -22.90 -8.92 3.01
C PHE A 38 -22.23 -9.62 4.20
N ALA A 39 -22.88 -9.68 5.36
CA ALA A 39 -22.32 -10.34 6.54
C ALA A 39 -22.16 -11.85 6.28
N GLN A 40 -23.15 -12.49 5.68
CA GLN A 40 -23.07 -13.89 5.32
C GLN A 40 -22.05 -14.13 4.18
N ALA A 41 -22.01 -13.24 3.18
CA ALA A 41 -21.03 -13.35 2.10
C ALA A 41 -19.58 -13.22 2.62
N GLU A 42 -19.32 -12.26 3.51
CA GLU A 42 -18.00 -12.07 4.14
C GLU A 42 -17.62 -13.28 5.02
N LYS A 43 -18.56 -13.84 5.77
CA LYS A 43 -18.31 -15.04 6.56
C LYS A 43 -17.84 -16.21 5.69
N LEU A 44 -18.60 -16.53 4.63
CA LEU A 44 -18.29 -17.64 3.73
C LEU A 44 -16.94 -17.45 3.03
N ILE A 45 -16.67 -16.25 2.53
CA ILE A 45 -15.40 -16.00 1.83
C ILE A 45 -14.20 -16.00 2.79
N ASN A 46 -14.36 -15.49 4.02
CA ASN A 46 -13.30 -15.53 5.03
C ASN A 46 -12.95 -16.97 5.44
N GLU A 47 -13.91 -17.86 5.51
CA GLU A 47 -13.66 -19.28 5.72
C GLU A 47 -12.83 -19.86 4.56
N ALA A 48 -13.17 -19.52 3.31
CA ALA A 48 -12.44 -19.98 2.13
C ALA A 48 -11.03 -19.37 2.01
N LEU A 49 -10.82 -18.11 2.39
CA LEU A 49 -9.51 -17.46 2.41
C LEU A 49 -8.53 -18.11 3.40
N ASN A 50 -9.04 -18.74 4.44
CA ASN A 50 -8.25 -19.43 5.46
C ASN A 50 -8.14 -20.94 5.24
N ASN A 51 -8.86 -21.49 4.26
CA ASN A 51 -8.84 -22.93 3.97
C ASN A 51 -7.65 -23.30 3.08
N ALA A 52 -6.93 -24.37 3.44
CA ALA A 52 -5.72 -24.81 2.74
C ALA A 52 -5.95 -25.15 1.26
N GLU A 53 -7.18 -25.53 0.88
CA GLU A 53 -7.52 -25.94 -0.49
C GLU A 53 -7.90 -24.77 -1.39
N THR A 54 -8.36 -23.63 -0.81
CA THR A 54 -8.89 -22.50 -1.58
C THR A 54 -8.09 -21.21 -1.40
N LYS A 55 -7.28 -21.08 -0.37
CA LYS A 55 -6.47 -19.86 -0.10
C LYS A 55 -5.47 -19.51 -1.19
N ASP A 56 -5.01 -20.49 -1.95
CA ASP A 56 -4.04 -20.31 -3.03
C ASP A 56 -4.72 -20.25 -4.42
N ASN A 57 -6.06 -20.20 -4.46
CA ASN A 57 -6.84 -20.05 -5.69
C ASN A 57 -7.14 -18.56 -5.94
N ALA A 58 -6.69 -18.02 -7.08
CA ALA A 58 -6.94 -16.63 -7.47
C ALA A 58 -8.44 -16.26 -7.49
N GLU A 59 -9.34 -17.20 -7.83
CA GLU A 59 -10.79 -16.95 -7.84
C GLU A 59 -11.34 -16.66 -6.43
N THR A 60 -10.79 -17.28 -5.38
CA THR A 60 -11.19 -17.02 -3.99
C THR A 60 -10.93 -15.54 -3.63
N TRP A 61 -9.76 -15.03 -3.99
CA TRP A 61 -9.39 -13.64 -3.76
C TRP A 61 -10.15 -12.65 -4.67
N ASP A 62 -10.47 -13.06 -5.91
CA ASP A 62 -11.35 -12.28 -6.78
C ASP A 62 -12.73 -12.10 -6.16
N VAL A 63 -13.32 -13.18 -5.62
CA VAL A 63 -14.62 -13.11 -4.95
C VAL A 63 -14.56 -12.28 -3.67
N ALA A 64 -13.48 -12.40 -2.90
CA ALA A 64 -13.28 -11.55 -1.71
C ALA A 64 -13.24 -10.06 -2.08
N GLY A 65 -12.47 -9.71 -3.11
CA GLY A 65 -12.44 -8.34 -3.65
C GLY A 65 -13.78 -7.89 -4.21
N PHE A 66 -14.51 -8.78 -4.91
CA PHE A 66 -15.84 -8.50 -5.42
C PHE A 66 -16.85 -8.17 -4.30
N ILE A 67 -16.84 -8.91 -3.20
CA ILE A 67 -17.72 -8.63 -2.04
C ILE A 67 -17.43 -7.23 -1.50
N GLN A 68 -16.16 -6.88 -1.30
CA GLN A 68 -15.76 -5.54 -0.81
C GLN A 68 -16.16 -4.44 -1.80
N LYS A 69 -16.01 -4.69 -3.11
CA LYS A 69 -16.49 -3.79 -4.15
C LYS A 69 -18.01 -3.53 -4.00
N ARG A 70 -18.80 -4.59 -3.83
CA ARG A 70 -20.26 -4.48 -3.68
C ARG A 70 -20.66 -3.72 -2.41
N ILE A 71 -19.93 -3.92 -1.30
CA ILE A 71 -20.11 -3.13 -0.06
C ILE A 71 -19.82 -1.66 -0.33
N ASN A 72 -18.68 -1.36 -0.96
CA ASN A 72 -18.31 0.02 -1.30
C ASN A 72 -19.35 0.70 -2.18
N GLU A 73 -19.78 0.04 -3.27
CA GLU A 73 -20.80 0.53 -4.18
C GLU A 73 -22.12 0.82 -3.47
N LYS A 74 -22.53 -0.06 -2.54
CA LYS A 74 -23.80 0.11 -1.80
C LYS A 74 -23.76 1.30 -0.85
N GLU A 75 -22.68 1.47 -0.10
CA GLU A 75 -22.51 2.60 0.79
C GLU A 75 -22.38 3.92 0.01
N MET A 76 -21.66 3.92 -1.11
CA MET A 76 -21.56 5.07 -2.02
C MET A 76 -22.91 5.42 -2.67
N GLU A 77 -23.71 4.42 -3.07
CA GLU A 77 -25.08 4.63 -3.55
C GLU A 77 -25.94 5.31 -2.47
N ASN A 78 -25.88 4.82 -1.23
CA ASN A 78 -26.59 5.41 -0.10
C ASN A 78 -26.19 6.87 0.13
N ALA A 79 -24.88 7.17 0.10
CA ALA A 79 -24.35 8.52 0.23
C ALA A 79 -24.86 9.44 -0.90
N TYR A 80 -24.81 8.98 -2.15
CA TYR A 80 -25.30 9.71 -3.30
C TYR A 80 -26.82 10.03 -3.21
N LEU A 81 -27.60 9.06 -2.74
CA LEU A 81 -29.03 9.19 -2.54
C LEU A 81 -29.41 9.92 -1.23
N ARG A 82 -28.43 10.44 -0.49
CA ARG A 82 -28.61 11.11 0.82
C ARG A 82 -29.32 10.23 1.86
N LYS A 83 -29.13 8.92 1.77
CA LYS A 83 -29.57 7.94 2.77
C LYS A 83 -28.48 7.76 3.84
N PRO A 84 -28.83 7.24 5.02
CA PRO A 84 -27.83 6.85 6.01
C PRO A 84 -26.82 5.86 5.39
N TYR A 85 -25.52 6.12 5.59
CA TYR A 85 -24.44 5.27 5.13
C TYR A 85 -23.31 5.24 6.17
N ASP A 86 -22.47 4.23 6.09
CA ASP A 86 -21.33 4.05 6.98
C ASP A 86 -20.03 4.48 6.26
N THR A 87 -19.53 5.65 6.64
CA THR A 87 -18.31 6.23 6.08
C THR A 87 -17.09 5.30 6.27
N LEU A 88 -16.99 4.63 7.43
CA LEU A 88 -15.87 3.70 7.67
C LEU A 88 -15.98 2.46 6.79
N LYS A 89 -17.19 1.98 6.51
CA LYS A 89 -17.39 0.90 5.52
C LYS A 89 -16.98 1.32 4.12
N VAL A 90 -17.28 2.56 3.68
CA VAL A 90 -16.81 3.08 2.39
C VAL A 90 -15.29 2.95 2.29
N TYR A 91 -14.56 3.43 3.31
CA TYR A 91 -13.10 3.45 3.26
C TYR A 91 -12.51 2.04 3.40
N ASN A 92 -12.92 1.30 4.43
CA ASN A 92 -12.38 -0.03 4.70
C ASN A 92 -12.67 -1.02 3.57
N SER A 93 -13.84 -0.95 2.94
CA SER A 93 -14.14 -1.81 1.78
C SER A 93 -13.27 -1.47 0.57
N ALA A 94 -12.97 -0.19 0.32
CA ALA A 94 -12.02 0.21 -0.72
C ALA A 94 -10.61 -0.34 -0.46
N LEU A 95 -10.14 -0.23 0.79
CA LEU A 95 -8.84 -0.76 1.19
C LEU A 95 -8.76 -2.28 1.06
N ASN A 96 -9.75 -2.99 1.59
CA ASN A 96 -9.81 -4.45 1.55
C ASN A 96 -9.94 -4.97 0.11
N MET A 97 -10.74 -4.30 -0.73
CA MET A 97 -10.86 -4.62 -2.16
C MET A 97 -9.48 -4.55 -2.84
N CYS A 98 -8.70 -3.50 -2.60
CA CYS A 98 -7.35 -3.39 -3.15
C CYS A 98 -6.46 -4.56 -2.70
N LYS A 99 -6.42 -4.85 -1.40
CA LYS A 99 -5.61 -5.94 -0.82
C LYS A 99 -5.98 -7.29 -1.44
N TYR A 100 -7.27 -7.58 -1.58
CA TYR A 100 -7.75 -8.84 -2.14
C TYR A 100 -7.48 -8.96 -3.64
N TYR A 101 -7.68 -7.89 -4.41
CA TYR A 101 -7.40 -7.90 -5.84
C TYR A 101 -5.91 -7.94 -6.15
N PHE A 102 -5.04 -7.37 -5.33
CA PHE A 102 -3.60 -7.54 -5.46
C PHE A 102 -3.20 -9.00 -5.26
N LYS A 103 -3.74 -9.66 -4.24
CA LYS A 103 -3.46 -11.09 -4.01
C LYS A 103 -4.04 -11.97 -5.12
N CYS A 104 -5.22 -11.64 -5.61
CA CYS A 104 -5.79 -12.31 -6.80
C CYS A 104 -4.86 -12.19 -8.00
N ASP A 105 -4.35 -10.99 -8.29
CA ASP A 105 -3.45 -10.76 -9.42
C ASP A 105 -2.13 -11.52 -9.27
N GLU A 106 -1.53 -11.49 -8.07
CA GLU A 106 -0.31 -12.25 -7.74
C GLU A 106 -0.49 -13.75 -8.06
N LEU A 107 -1.57 -14.36 -7.57
CA LEU A 107 -1.84 -15.78 -7.78
C LEU A 107 -2.17 -16.09 -9.25
N ALA A 108 -2.88 -15.19 -9.92
CA ALA A 108 -3.24 -15.36 -11.33
C ALA A 108 -2.08 -15.17 -12.31
N GLN A 109 -0.93 -14.64 -11.85
CA GLN A 109 0.31 -14.56 -12.63
C GLN A 109 1.14 -15.84 -12.57
N ILE A 110 0.77 -16.82 -11.74
CA ILE A 110 1.46 -18.12 -11.69
C ILE A 110 1.19 -18.87 -12.99
N PRO A 111 2.23 -19.29 -13.75
CA PRO A 111 2.05 -20.04 -14.99
C PRO A 111 1.33 -21.38 -14.73
N ASN A 112 0.44 -21.75 -15.63
CA ASN A 112 -0.17 -23.07 -15.60
C ASN A 112 0.84 -24.17 -16.03
N GLU A 113 0.43 -25.45 -15.98
CA GLU A 113 1.26 -26.62 -16.36
C GLU A 113 1.86 -26.52 -17.78
N LYS A 114 1.30 -25.68 -18.66
CA LYS A 114 1.80 -25.40 -20.01
C LYS A 114 2.67 -24.15 -20.09
N GLY A 115 3.10 -23.62 -18.95
CA GLY A 115 3.92 -22.41 -18.85
C GLY A 115 3.21 -21.11 -19.28
N LYS A 116 1.87 -21.13 -19.41
CA LYS A 116 1.10 -19.94 -19.84
C LYS A 116 0.43 -19.25 -18.67
N ILE A 117 0.59 -17.92 -18.61
CA ILE A 117 -0.14 -17.06 -17.68
C ILE A 117 -1.50 -16.73 -18.29
N LYS A 118 -2.58 -16.97 -17.53
CA LYS A 118 -3.97 -16.68 -17.94
C LYS A 118 -4.66 -15.86 -16.85
N ASN A 119 -4.29 -14.59 -16.74
CA ASN A 119 -4.93 -13.70 -15.79
C ASN A 119 -6.19 -13.06 -16.40
N LYS A 120 -7.33 -13.68 -16.17
CA LYS A 120 -8.64 -13.19 -16.62
C LYS A 120 -9.20 -12.07 -15.75
N PHE A 121 -8.64 -11.86 -14.56
CA PHE A 121 -9.16 -10.96 -13.53
C PHE A 121 -8.59 -9.54 -13.63
N ARG A 122 -7.33 -9.38 -14.07
CA ARG A 122 -6.57 -8.13 -14.01
C ARG A 122 -7.35 -6.93 -14.53
N ARG A 123 -7.96 -7.04 -15.71
CA ARG A 123 -8.67 -5.92 -16.34
C ARG A 123 -9.84 -5.40 -15.52
N SER A 124 -10.68 -6.30 -14.99
CA SER A 124 -11.85 -5.91 -14.18
C SER A 124 -11.44 -5.37 -12.83
N ASN A 125 -10.43 -6.00 -12.21
CA ASN A 125 -10.00 -5.68 -10.88
C ASN A 125 -9.21 -4.37 -10.84
N SER A 126 -8.34 -4.10 -11.84
CA SER A 126 -7.67 -2.81 -11.95
C SER A 126 -8.66 -1.65 -12.14
N ALA A 127 -9.68 -1.82 -12.99
CA ALA A 127 -10.70 -0.81 -13.17
C ALA A 127 -11.49 -0.51 -11.88
N ALA A 128 -11.81 -1.55 -11.09
CA ALA A 128 -12.50 -1.39 -9.81
C ALA A 128 -11.63 -0.66 -8.77
N ILE A 129 -10.35 -1.01 -8.69
CA ILE A 129 -9.38 -0.34 -7.79
C ILE A 129 -9.25 1.13 -8.16
N LEU A 130 -9.07 1.46 -9.44
CA LEU A 130 -8.94 2.85 -9.88
C LEU A 130 -10.17 3.69 -9.54
N ALA A 131 -11.38 3.13 -9.71
CA ALA A 131 -12.62 3.81 -9.36
C ALA A 131 -12.75 4.12 -7.85
N ALA A 132 -12.25 3.23 -6.99
CA ALA A 132 -12.32 3.40 -5.54
C ALA A 132 -11.09 4.12 -4.93
N ARG A 133 -10.04 4.36 -5.71
CA ARG A 133 -8.77 4.93 -5.25
C ARG A 133 -8.92 6.25 -4.46
N PRO A 134 -9.82 7.19 -4.79
CA PRO A 134 -10.04 8.38 -3.98
C PRO A 134 -10.48 8.09 -2.54
N ASN A 135 -11.17 6.97 -2.30
CA ASN A 135 -11.58 6.59 -0.95
C ASN A 135 -10.39 6.21 -0.05
N LEU A 136 -9.26 5.82 -0.64
CA LEU A 136 -8.03 5.56 0.12
C LEU A 136 -7.47 6.85 0.70
N ILE A 137 -7.49 7.95 -0.05
CA ILE A 137 -7.07 9.27 0.45
C ILE A 137 -7.95 9.67 1.64
N ASN A 138 -9.26 9.62 1.44
CA ASN A 138 -10.23 10.03 2.47
C ASN A 138 -10.12 9.17 3.73
N GLY A 139 -9.95 7.85 3.58
CA GLY A 139 -9.72 6.92 4.69
C GLY A 139 -8.41 7.24 5.42
N GLY A 140 -7.33 7.45 4.69
CA GLY A 140 -6.04 7.84 5.26
C GLY A 140 -6.13 9.13 6.08
N ILE A 141 -6.75 10.16 5.54
CA ILE A 141 -6.96 11.45 6.24
C ILE A 141 -7.82 11.25 7.50
N GLN A 142 -8.90 10.47 7.40
CA GLN A 142 -9.78 10.19 8.55
C GLN A 142 -9.00 9.57 9.71
N PHE A 143 -8.22 8.53 9.45
CA PHE A 143 -7.44 7.85 10.49
C PHE A 143 -6.26 8.68 10.97
N PHE A 144 -5.61 9.44 10.09
CA PHE A 144 -4.51 10.32 10.45
C PHE A 144 -4.96 11.42 11.42
N ASN A 145 -6.12 12.04 11.18
CA ASN A 145 -6.72 13.05 12.05
C ASN A 145 -7.13 12.50 13.44
N LEU A 146 -7.33 11.18 13.53
CA LEU A 146 -7.58 10.47 14.79
C LEU A 146 -6.31 9.97 15.47
N ASP A 147 -5.13 10.35 14.97
CA ASP A 147 -3.80 9.86 15.38
C ASP A 147 -3.65 8.33 15.32
N LYS A 148 -4.43 7.67 14.47
CA LYS A 148 -4.36 6.26 14.16
C LYS A 148 -3.38 6.04 13.01
N ASN A 149 -2.10 6.22 13.31
CA ASN A 149 -1.05 6.29 12.29
C ASN A 149 -0.86 4.98 11.52
N LYS A 150 -1.10 3.83 12.15
CA LYS A 150 -1.01 2.52 11.48
C LYS A 150 -2.09 2.35 10.42
N GLU A 151 -3.33 2.64 10.78
CA GLU A 151 -4.45 2.58 9.85
C GLU A 151 -4.27 3.63 8.74
N ALA A 152 -3.86 4.85 9.08
CA ALA A 152 -3.57 5.90 8.10
C ALA A 152 -2.49 5.46 7.10
N LEU A 153 -1.41 4.86 7.60
CA LEU A 153 -0.36 4.29 6.75
C LEU A 153 -0.89 3.22 5.81
N ASP A 154 -1.73 2.30 6.29
CA ASP A 154 -2.33 1.25 5.46
C ASP A 154 -3.07 1.84 4.23
N PHE A 155 -3.80 2.92 4.42
CA PHE A 155 -4.53 3.61 3.35
C PHE A 155 -3.59 4.35 2.39
N PHE A 156 -2.72 5.22 2.91
CA PHE A 156 -1.82 6.01 2.08
C PHE A 156 -0.81 5.12 1.34
N ALA A 157 -0.27 4.12 2.02
CA ALA A 157 0.62 3.12 1.43
C ALA A 157 -0.05 2.38 0.27
N THR A 158 -1.30 1.92 0.46
CA THR A 158 -2.04 1.24 -0.61
C THR A 158 -2.26 2.17 -1.81
N TYR A 159 -2.52 3.46 -1.58
CA TYR A 159 -2.64 4.44 -2.68
C TYR A 159 -1.35 4.55 -3.50
N VAL A 160 -0.19 4.60 -2.83
CA VAL A 160 1.12 4.64 -3.50
C VAL A 160 1.45 3.31 -4.16
N ASP A 161 1.18 2.20 -3.47
CA ASP A 161 1.43 0.85 -3.99
C ASP A 161 0.64 0.56 -5.29
N ILE A 162 -0.54 1.15 -5.50
CA ILE A 162 -1.27 1.11 -6.77
C ILE A 162 -0.41 1.68 -7.90
N ALA A 163 0.28 2.80 -7.67
CA ALA A 163 1.05 3.47 -8.73
C ALA A 163 2.29 2.68 -9.19
N ILE A 164 2.81 1.81 -8.33
CA ILE A 164 4.00 0.99 -8.63
C ILE A 164 3.66 -0.48 -8.97
N ASN A 165 2.40 -0.86 -8.85
CA ASN A 165 1.99 -2.24 -9.11
C ASN A 165 1.89 -2.51 -10.62
N PRO A 166 2.49 -3.61 -11.14
CA PRO A 166 2.43 -3.96 -12.56
C PRO A 166 1.02 -4.11 -13.14
N MET A 167 0.01 -4.24 -12.29
CA MET A 167 -1.40 -4.25 -12.67
C MET A 167 -1.83 -2.93 -13.34
N PHE A 168 -1.13 -1.82 -13.05
CA PHE A 168 -1.43 -0.45 -13.50
C PHE A 168 -0.33 0.16 -14.37
N GLU A 169 0.54 -0.65 -14.96
CA GLU A 169 1.63 -0.18 -15.79
C GLU A 169 1.17 0.74 -16.94
N LYS A 170 0.00 0.45 -17.52
CA LYS A 170 -0.55 1.22 -18.64
C LYS A 170 -1.04 2.61 -18.24
N GLU A 171 -1.45 2.78 -17.02
CA GLU A 171 -1.95 4.03 -16.45
C GLU A 171 -0.84 5.04 -16.18
N ASN A 172 0.41 4.56 -16.06
CA ASN A 172 1.61 5.38 -15.81
C ASN A 172 1.44 6.37 -14.64
N LEU A 173 0.84 5.88 -13.53
CA LEU A 173 0.43 6.73 -12.41
C LEU A 173 1.59 7.47 -11.73
N LEU A 174 2.82 6.93 -11.80
CA LEU A 174 4.00 7.62 -11.28
C LEU A 174 4.26 8.97 -11.98
N GLN A 175 3.79 9.14 -13.21
CA GLN A 175 3.97 10.38 -13.97
C GLN A 175 2.69 11.19 -14.12
N THR A 176 1.54 10.53 -14.12
CA THR A 176 0.24 11.16 -14.41
C THR A 176 -0.52 11.61 -13.17
N ASP A 177 -0.24 11.01 -12.01
CA ASP A 177 -0.92 11.32 -10.76
C ASP A 177 -0.20 12.44 -10.00
N THR A 178 -0.71 13.65 -10.13
CA THR A 178 -0.15 14.85 -9.49
C THR A 178 -0.32 14.88 -7.97
N VAL A 179 -1.20 14.04 -7.40
CA VAL A 179 -1.46 13.96 -5.95
C VAL A 179 -0.54 12.93 -5.29
N LEU A 180 0.01 12.00 -6.08
CA LEU A 180 0.83 10.91 -5.57
C LEU A 180 1.97 11.35 -4.64
N PRO A 181 2.77 12.39 -4.94
CA PRO A 181 3.85 12.82 -4.07
C PRO A 181 3.36 13.25 -2.68
N GLN A 182 2.24 13.95 -2.61
CA GLN A 182 1.66 14.38 -1.33
C GLN A 182 1.16 13.19 -0.51
N ILE A 183 0.52 12.20 -1.15
CA ILE A 183 0.07 10.98 -0.44
C ILE A 183 1.26 10.13 0.01
N ALA A 184 2.33 10.06 -0.78
CA ALA A 184 3.58 9.40 -0.39
C ALA A 184 4.25 10.10 0.82
N TYR A 185 4.19 11.42 0.87
CA TYR A 185 4.62 12.19 2.05
C TYR A 185 3.79 11.82 3.29
N TYR A 186 2.46 11.79 3.19
CA TYR A 186 1.60 11.42 4.33
C TYR A 186 1.80 9.95 4.76
N ALA A 187 2.05 9.03 3.83
CA ALA A 187 2.44 7.66 4.15
C ALA A 187 3.74 7.64 4.97
N SER A 188 4.75 8.43 4.53
CA SER A 188 6.03 8.54 5.21
C SER A 188 5.92 9.22 6.57
N LEU A 189 5.08 10.23 6.70
CA LEU A 189 4.83 10.93 7.96
C LEU A 189 4.14 10.01 8.97
N ALA A 190 3.12 9.24 8.55
CA ALA A 190 2.47 8.27 9.41
C ALA A 190 3.45 7.17 9.87
N ALA A 191 4.30 6.69 8.97
CA ALA A 191 5.36 5.73 9.28
C ALA A 191 6.40 6.32 10.25
N ALA A 192 6.85 7.55 10.02
CA ALA A 192 7.83 8.24 10.88
C ALA A 192 7.31 8.44 12.31
N LYS A 193 6.03 8.78 12.48
CA LYS A 193 5.39 8.89 13.80
C LYS A 193 5.40 7.58 14.59
N MET A 194 5.51 6.44 13.92
CA MET A 194 5.58 5.10 14.51
C MET A 194 7.01 4.54 14.54
N GLU A 195 8.00 5.30 14.09
CA GLU A 195 9.38 4.84 13.90
C GLU A 195 9.50 3.63 12.97
N ASP A 196 8.52 3.45 12.05
CA ASP A 196 8.56 2.44 10.99
C ASP A 196 9.46 2.92 9.85
N TYR A 197 10.77 2.91 10.10
CA TYR A 197 11.79 3.37 9.15
C TYR A 197 11.79 2.59 7.83
N PRO A 198 11.54 1.28 7.78
CA PRO A 198 11.37 0.57 6.51
C PRO A 198 10.28 1.17 5.63
N SER A 199 9.11 1.48 6.19
CA SER A 199 8.01 2.13 5.47
C SER A 199 8.36 3.56 5.06
N VAL A 200 9.06 4.33 5.92
CA VAL A 200 9.59 5.66 5.55
C VAL A 200 10.45 5.56 4.29
N LEU A 201 11.45 4.66 4.29
CA LEU A 201 12.37 4.49 3.16
C LEU A 201 11.69 3.94 1.90
N LYS A 202 10.57 3.23 2.06
CA LYS A 202 9.77 2.75 0.92
C LYS A 202 8.99 3.87 0.25
N TYR A 203 8.36 4.77 1.01
CA TYR A 203 7.37 5.71 0.47
C TYR A 203 7.92 7.13 0.27
N ALA A 204 8.81 7.64 1.14
CA ALA A 204 9.34 8.99 1.01
C ALA A 204 10.05 9.29 -0.33
N PRO A 205 10.72 8.33 -1.01
CA PRO A 205 11.32 8.57 -2.31
C PRO A 205 10.33 9.06 -3.38
N TYR A 206 9.05 8.71 -3.29
CA TYR A 206 8.02 9.16 -4.23
C TYR A 206 7.56 10.62 -4.00
N ALA A 207 7.93 11.20 -2.86
CA ALA A 207 7.62 12.58 -2.50
C ALA A 207 8.81 13.54 -2.65
N LYS A 208 10.05 13.04 -2.71
CA LYS A 208 11.29 13.85 -2.59
C LYS A 208 11.49 14.90 -3.68
N GLU A 209 10.82 14.77 -4.82
CA GLU A 209 10.91 15.74 -5.93
C GLU A 209 9.78 16.77 -5.90
N ASP A 210 8.83 16.64 -5.00
CA ASP A 210 7.71 17.57 -4.89
C ASP A 210 8.17 18.92 -4.32
N LYS A 211 7.64 20.02 -4.87
CA LYS A 211 8.05 21.39 -4.51
C LYS A 211 7.66 21.78 -3.09
N GLU A 212 6.57 21.24 -2.58
CA GLU A 212 6.02 21.61 -1.25
C GLU A 212 6.52 20.67 -0.15
N VAL A 213 6.42 19.36 -0.39
CA VAL A 213 6.70 18.36 0.64
C VAL A 213 8.06 17.67 0.49
N GLY A 214 8.75 17.85 -0.63
CA GLY A 214 9.99 17.12 -0.96
C GLY A 214 11.09 17.30 0.08
N LYS A 215 11.29 18.50 0.60
CA LYS A 215 12.28 18.76 1.67
C LYS A 215 12.01 17.95 2.93
N TYR A 216 10.74 17.81 3.33
CA TYR A 216 10.35 17.04 4.51
C TYR A 216 10.45 15.52 4.24
N ALA A 217 10.13 15.08 3.02
CA ALA A 217 10.35 13.69 2.63
C ALA A 217 11.83 13.31 2.70
N MET A 218 12.73 14.21 2.31
CA MET A 218 14.18 13.99 2.42
C MET A 218 14.66 14.02 3.88
N GLU A 219 14.07 14.85 4.75
CA GLU A 219 14.32 14.77 6.20
C GLU A 219 13.96 13.39 6.75
N PHE A 220 12.80 12.86 6.39
CA PHE A 220 12.38 11.53 6.83
C PHE A 220 13.34 10.44 6.34
N ILE A 221 13.78 10.50 5.09
CA ILE A 221 14.79 9.57 4.54
C ILE A 221 16.07 9.66 5.36
N SER A 222 16.59 10.86 5.61
CA SER A 222 17.82 11.07 6.38
C SER A 222 17.69 10.56 7.80
N THR A 223 16.57 10.88 8.47
CA THR A 223 16.29 10.42 9.83
C THR A 223 16.21 8.89 9.90
N ALA A 224 15.53 8.24 8.96
CA ALA A 224 15.40 6.80 8.90
C ALA A 224 16.76 6.11 8.67
N LEU A 225 17.60 6.64 7.76
CA LEU A 225 18.94 6.11 7.51
C LEU A 225 19.84 6.24 8.73
N LYS A 226 19.77 7.38 9.45
CA LYS A 226 20.50 7.58 10.71
C LYS A 226 20.07 6.56 11.76
N ALA A 227 18.77 6.38 11.94
CA ALA A 227 18.22 5.44 12.93
C ALA A 227 18.57 3.99 12.63
N GLN A 228 18.69 3.61 11.34
CA GLN A 228 19.15 2.28 10.92
C GLN A 228 20.68 2.09 11.01
N GLY A 229 21.44 3.13 11.36
CA GLY A 229 22.89 3.07 11.46
C GLY A 229 23.63 3.06 10.11
N ASP A 230 22.94 3.31 8.99
CA ASP A 230 23.57 3.41 7.67
C ASP A 230 24.20 4.80 7.49
N THR A 231 25.32 5.01 8.19
CA THR A 231 26.04 6.29 8.22
C THR A 231 26.44 6.77 6.82
N VAL A 232 26.82 5.84 5.92
CA VAL A 232 27.25 6.21 4.57
C VAL A 232 26.09 6.79 3.76
N LYS A 233 24.93 6.11 3.74
CA LYS A 233 23.75 6.61 3.04
C LYS A 233 23.16 7.82 3.75
N TRP A 234 23.21 7.88 5.07
CA TRP A 234 22.77 9.04 5.82
C TRP A 234 23.54 10.30 5.41
N ILE A 235 24.88 10.28 5.41
CA ILE A 235 25.71 11.40 4.97
C ILE A 235 25.42 11.79 3.52
N ALA A 236 25.27 10.79 2.65
CA ALA A 236 24.92 11.03 1.25
C ALA A 236 23.55 11.74 1.13
N SER A 237 22.55 11.31 1.91
CA SER A 237 21.23 11.94 1.92
C SER A 237 21.25 13.38 2.44
N LEU A 238 22.09 13.69 3.44
CA LEU A 238 22.27 15.06 3.93
C LEU A 238 22.89 15.96 2.85
N LYS A 239 23.92 15.49 2.14
CA LYS A 239 24.54 16.23 1.03
C LYS A 239 23.59 16.48 -0.13
N ASP A 240 22.80 15.48 -0.51
CA ASP A 240 21.73 15.62 -1.53
C ASP A 240 20.69 16.65 -1.09
N GLY A 241 20.26 16.60 0.18
CA GLY A 241 19.32 17.57 0.76
C GLY A 241 19.85 19.00 0.75
N ILE A 242 21.12 19.22 1.08
CA ILE A 242 21.78 20.53 1.02
C ILE A 242 21.82 21.06 -0.42
N GLN A 243 22.15 20.18 -1.38
CA GLN A 243 22.21 20.58 -2.79
C GLN A 243 20.83 20.98 -3.32
N LYS A 244 19.79 20.28 -2.92
CA LYS A 244 18.44 20.43 -3.43
C LYS A 244 17.64 21.52 -2.71
N TYR A 245 17.87 21.67 -1.41
CA TYR A 245 17.17 22.58 -0.52
C TYR A 245 18.17 23.41 0.32
N PRO A 246 19.00 24.28 -0.30
CA PRO A 246 20.11 24.96 0.38
C PRO A 246 19.66 25.88 1.51
N GLU A 247 18.43 26.37 1.49
CA GLU A 247 17.85 27.20 2.55
C GLU A 247 17.28 26.38 3.72
N HIS A 248 17.25 25.05 3.59
CA HIS A 248 16.69 24.21 4.64
C HIS A 248 17.76 23.73 5.61
N SER A 249 17.78 24.35 6.79
CA SER A 249 18.85 24.21 7.79
C SER A 249 19.06 22.80 8.34
N PHE A 250 18.05 21.93 8.25
CA PHE A 250 18.09 20.55 8.76
C PHE A 250 19.32 19.79 8.26
N PHE A 251 19.52 19.75 6.94
CA PHE A 251 20.56 18.93 6.34
C PHE A 251 21.97 19.44 6.68
N PHE A 252 22.16 20.74 6.59
CA PHE A 252 23.43 21.37 6.92
C PHE A 252 23.77 21.17 8.40
N GLY A 253 22.82 21.42 9.30
CA GLY A 253 23.02 21.27 10.73
C GLY A 253 23.46 19.85 11.10
N HIS A 254 22.74 18.85 10.61
CA HIS A 254 23.09 17.46 10.90
C HIS A 254 24.44 17.01 10.31
N LEU A 255 24.84 17.54 9.17
CA LEU A 255 26.14 17.21 8.57
C LEU A 255 27.30 17.84 9.36
N ILE A 256 27.15 19.09 9.78
CA ILE A 256 28.15 19.76 10.65
C ILE A 256 28.26 19.05 12.01
N ASP A 257 27.13 18.71 12.62
CA ASP A 257 27.11 17.96 13.88
C ASP A 257 27.85 16.61 13.74
N TYR A 258 27.63 15.90 12.61
CA TYR A 258 28.33 14.66 12.35
C TYR A 258 29.84 14.87 12.26
N TYR A 259 30.32 15.85 11.51
CA TYR A 259 31.76 16.13 11.38
C TYR A 259 32.37 16.54 12.72
N SER A 260 31.71 17.42 13.46
CA SER A 260 32.19 17.89 14.77
C SER A 260 32.27 16.74 15.78
N ASN A 261 31.23 15.91 15.87
CA ASN A 261 31.19 14.79 16.81
C ASN A 261 32.20 13.67 16.48
N ASN A 262 32.73 13.64 15.25
CA ASN A 262 33.77 12.69 14.82
C ASN A 262 35.16 13.35 14.74
N ASN A 263 35.36 14.54 15.33
CA ASN A 263 36.62 15.28 15.31
C ASN A 263 37.13 15.61 13.89
N LYS A 264 36.23 15.72 12.91
CA LYS A 264 36.51 16.08 11.52
C LYS A 264 36.32 17.59 11.31
N PHE A 265 37.04 18.37 12.08
CA PHE A 265 36.87 19.84 12.14
C PHE A 265 37.25 20.51 10.81
N ASP A 266 38.30 20.01 10.14
CA ASP A 266 38.75 20.57 8.87
C ASP A 266 37.69 20.34 7.77
N GLU A 267 37.10 19.13 7.69
CA GLU A 267 35.99 18.85 6.77
C GLU A 267 34.75 19.67 7.07
N ALA A 268 34.44 19.93 8.37
CA ALA A 268 33.34 20.78 8.77
C ALA A 268 33.57 22.26 8.32
N MET A 269 34.77 22.76 8.52
CA MET A 269 35.13 24.13 8.11
C MET A 269 35.10 24.29 6.59
N GLN A 270 35.78 23.40 5.86
CA GLN A 270 35.79 23.42 4.40
C GLN A 270 34.37 23.38 3.84
N PHE A 271 33.52 22.50 4.38
CA PHE A 271 32.13 22.39 3.92
C PHE A 271 31.32 23.67 4.22
N ALA A 272 31.53 24.32 5.36
CA ALA A 272 30.88 25.58 5.70
C ALA A 272 31.32 26.72 4.76
N ASP A 273 32.62 26.79 4.45
CA ASP A 273 33.19 27.79 3.53
C ASP A 273 32.64 27.58 2.11
N ASP A 274 32.59 26.33 1.59
CA ASP A 274 32.01 26.00 0.30
C ASP A 274 30.53 26.44 0.19
N MET A 275 29.80 26.37 1.27
CA MET A 275 28.39 26.81 1.30
C MET A 275 28.25 28.34 1.34
N LEU A 276 29.15 29.05 2.01
CA LEU A 276 29.18 30.51 2.01
C LEU A 276 29.53 31.07 0.62
N ASP A 277 30.50 30.45 -0.05
CA ASP A 277 30.90 30.85 -1.40
C ASP A 277 29.78 30.68 -2.40
N ARG A 278 29.00 29.60 -2.32
CA ARG A 278 27.81 29.38 -3.19
C ARG A 278 26.75 30.45 -2.97
N LYS A 279 26.53 30.91 -1.73
CA LYS A 279 25.55 31.97 -1.42
C LYS A 279 26.00 33.34 -1.91
N SER A 280 27.31 33.58 -2.05
CA SER A 280 27.85 34.85 -2.51
C SER A 280 27.78 35.02 -4.06
N VAL A 281 27.50 33.96 -4.80
CA VAL A 281 27.48 33.93 -6.27
C VAL A 281 26.04 34.03 -6.84
N VAL A 282 25.01 34.00 -6.00
CA VAL A 282 23.59 34.15 -6.35
C VAL A 282 23.09 35.53 -5.96
#